data_32ef860a2618e5c333d3d4ffc504ab4f
#
_entry.id   32ef860a2618e5c333d3d4ffc504ab4f
#
_cell.length_a   1.000
_cell.length_b   1.000
_cell.length_c   1.000
_cell.angle_alpha   90.00
_cell.angle_beta   90.00
_cell.angle_gamma   90.00
#
_symmetry.space_group_name_H-M   'P 1'
#
loop_
_entity.id
_entity.type
_entity.pdbx_description
1 polymer ?
#
loop_
_entity_poly.entity_id
_entity_poly.type
_entity_poly.pdbx_seq_one_letter_code
_entity_poly.pdbx_strand_id
1 'polypeptide(L)'
;PYGRNFPVEGDFKGKDLLFIAGGIGLAPLRSVINYVRHYRENYGKVVLVYGARSAEDLVDIEEIKTEWSNEKDFEVYLTIDRPEDGWNGHVGFVPAYVKELALDPNMTAVLCGPPIMIKFTLQGLLESGFKKEKVYTTLELRMKCGIGKCGRCNVGDKFVCKDGPVFRMDELEELPDEY
;
A
#
# COMPACT_ATOMS: atom_id res chain seq x y z
N PRO A 1 -1.90 -16.73 14.82
CA PRO A 1 -2.16 -15.47 14.12
C PRO A 1 -3.64 -15.37 13.79
N TYR A 2 -4.16 -14.16 13.85
CA TYR A 2 -5.56 -13.86 13.50
C TYR A 2 -5.58 -13.11 12.17
N GLY A 3 -6.68 -13.33 11.41
CA GLY A 3 -6.89 -12.63 10.16
C GLY A 3 -6.04 -13.14 8.99
N ARG A 4 -5.98 -12.35 7.93
CA ARG A 4 -5.35 -12.66 6.65
C ARG A 4 -4.07 -11.83 6.46
N ASN A 5 -2.99 -12.50 6.14
CA ASN A 5 -1.70 -11.87 5.81
C ASN A 5 -1.61 -11.49 4.33
N PHE A 6 -0.56 -10.74 3.98
CA PHE A 6 -0.22 -10.48 2.58
C PHE A 6 0.21 -11.79 1.89
N PRO A 7 -0.27 -12.08 0.67
CA PRO A 7 -0.04 -13.34 -0.03
C PRO A 7 1.34 -13.37 -0.72
N VAL A 8 2.41 -13.14 0.04
CA VAL A 8 3.78 -13.01 -0.49
C VAL A 8 4.28 -14.26 -1.20
N GLU A 9 3.95 -15.46 -0.71
CA GLU A 9 4.31 -16.73 -1.34
C GLU A 9 3.27 -17.22 -2.36
N GLY A 10 2.12 -16.54 -2.41
CA GLY A 10 1.01 -16.83 -3.32
C GLY A 10 0.94 -15.83 -4.47
N ASP A 11 -0.07 -14.99 -4.41
CA ASP A 11 -0.45 -14.06 -5.50
C ASP A 11 0.66 -13.06 -5.88
N PHE A 12 1.59 -12.75 -4.97
CA PHE A 12 2.69 -11.81 -5.24
C PHE A 12 3.89 -12.46 -5.90
N LYS A 13 4.07 -13.78 -5.75
CA LYS A 13 5.24 -14.49 -6.29
C LYS A 13 5.28 -14.43 -7.82
N GLY A 14 6.45 -14.07 -8.36
CA GLY A 14 6.66 -13.93 -9.81
C GLY A 14 6.01 -12.69 -10.43
N LYS A 15 5.50 -11.75 -9.62
CA LYS A 15 4.83 -10.53 -10.11
C LYS A 15 5.69 -9.30 -9.94
N ASP A 16 5.43 -8.31 -10.78
CA ASP A 16 5.85 -6.94 -10.54
C ASP A 16 4.94 -6.33 -9.47
N LEU A 17 5.54 -5.67 -8.48
CA LEU A 17 4.85 -5.18 -7.30
C LEU A 17 4.91 -3.65 -7.22
N LEU A 18 3.77 -3.03 -6.93
CA LEU A 18 3.63 -1.61 -6.69
C LEU A 18 3.15 -1.40 -5.25
N PHE A 19 4.03 -0.93 -4.38
CA PHE A 19 3.68 -0.52 -3.02
C PHE A 19 3.35 0.96 -2.98
N ILE A 20 2.21 1.31 -2.40
CA ILE A 20 1.76 2.70 -2.24
C ILE A 20 1.48 2.95 -0.78
N ALA A 21 2.28 3.81 -0.16
CA ALA A 21 2.22 4.11 1.27
C ALA A 21 1.91 5.58 1.54
N GLY A 22 1.14 5.84 2.59
CA GLY A 22 0.90 7.18 3.13
C GLY A 22 1.20 7.26 4.62
N GLY A 23 2.15 8.13 5.00
CA GLY A 23 2.54 8.31 6.39
C GLY A 23 2.93 6.99 7.07
N ILE A 24 2.33 6.72 8.25
CA ILE A 24 2.58 5.48 9.01
C ILE A 24 2.12 4.20 8.28
N GLY A 25 1.35 4.32 7.20
CA GLY A 25 0.95 3.19 6.36
C GLY A 25 2.14 2.45 5.71
N LEU A 26 3.34 3.04 5.75
CA LEU A 26 4.56 2.33 5.38
C LEU A 26 4.84 1.14 6.32
N ALA A 27 4.55 1.26 7.61
CA ALA A 27 4.91 0.25 8.61
C ALA A 27 4.37 -1.17 8.31
N PRO A 28 3.08 -1.39 7.98
CA PRO A 28 2.62 -2.69 7.53
C PRO A 28 3.30 -3.17 6.24
N LEU A 29 3.52 -2.26 5.27
CA LEU A 29 4.15 -2.60 3.99
C LEU A 29 5.63 -2.91 4.14
N ARG A 30 6.33 -2.31 5.10
CA ARG A 30 7.76 -2.55 5.37
C ARG A 30 8.07 -4.04 5.59
N SER A 31 7.20 -4.74 6.32
CA SER A 31 7.39 -6.19 6.54
C SER A 31 7.34 -6.99 5.23
N VAL A 32 6.43 -6.63 4.33
CA VAL A 32 6.28 -7.25 3.01
C VAL A 32 7.44 -6.88 2.10
N ILE A 33 7.82 -5.59 2.06
CA ILE A 33 8.95 -5.11 1.27
C ILE A 33 10.23 -5.82 1.69
N ASN A 34 10.52 -5.95 2.98
CA ASN A 34 11.70 -6.64 3.48
C ASN A 34 11.66 -8.15 3.18
N TYR A 35 10.49 -8.78 3.20
CA TYR A 35 10.35 -10.17 2.73
C TYR A 35 10.66 -10.29 1.24
N VAL A 36 10.10 -9.41 0.40
CA VAL A 36 10.36 -9.36 -1.05
C VAL A 36 11.83 -9.11 -1.35
N ARG A 37 12.50 -8.23 -0.61
CA ARG A 37 13.94 -7.98 -0.73
C ARG A 37 14.78 -9.19 -0.34
N HIS A 38 14.42 -9.86 0.74
CA HIS A 38 15.13 -11.07 1.19
C HIS A 38 15.07 -12.24 0.18
N TYR A 39 13.93 -12.35 -0.52
CA TYR A 39 13.72 -13.36 -1.57
C TYR A 39 13.59 -12.71 -2.95
N ARG A 40 14.49 -11.78 -3.24
CA ARG A 40 14.39 -10.86 -4.38
C ARG A 40 14.20 -11.55 -5.74
N GLU A 41 14.84 -12.69 -5.94
CA GLU A 41 14.79 -13.51 -7.16
C GLU A 41 13.40 -14.12 -7.43
N ASN A 42 12.53 -14.16 -6.41
CA ASN A 42 11.17 -14.69 -6.55
C ASN A 42 10.16 -13.64 -7.05
N TYR A 43 10.58 -12.40 -7.28
CA TYR A 43 9.69 -11.30 -7.64
C TYR A 43 10.22 -10.53 -8.85
N GLY A 44 9.32 -9.92 -9.60
CA GLY A 44 9.65 -9.02 -10.69
C GLY A 44 10.08 -7.63 -10.22
N LYS A 45 9.85 -6.60 -11.02
CA LYS A 45 10.12 -5.22 -10.68
C LYS A 45 9.33 -4.80 -9.43
N VAL A 46 9.95 -4.03 -8.56
CA VAL A 46 9.31 -3.44 -7.37
C VAL A 46 9.33 -1.92 -7.48
N VAL A 47 8.19 -1.31 -7.24
CA VAL A 47 8.05 0.15 -7.19
C VAL A 47 7.43 0.51 -5.83
N LEU A 48 8.04 1.45 -5.13
CA LEU A 48 7.48 2.08 -3.94
C LEU A 48 7.14 3.54 -4.25
N VAL A 49 5.87 3.91 -4.08
CA VAL A 49 5.44 5.31 -4.04
C VAL A 49 5.05 5.62 -2.60
N TYR A 50 5.81 6.50 -1.95
CA TYR A 50 5.61 6.81 -0.54
C TYR A 50 5.51 8.30 -0.31
N GLY A 51 4.49 8.72 0.41
CA GLY A 51 4.28 10.12 0.74
C GLY A 51 3.89 10.36 2.18
N ALA A 52 4.19 11.56 2.66
CA ALA A 52 3.83 12.06 3.98
C ALA A 52 3.46 13.56 3.90
N ARG A 53 2.99 14.12 5.00
CA ARG A 53 2.65 15.55 5.06
C ARG A 53 3.87 16.45 4.93
N SER A 54 4.98 16.04 5.53
CA SER A 54 6.26 16.72 5.59
C SER A 54 7.43 15.74 5.43
N ALA A 55 8.63 16.25 5.20
CA ALA A 55 9.82 15.42 5.13
C ALA A 55 10.13 14.71 6.47
N GLU A 56 9.82 15.35 7.60
CA GLU A 56 9.98 14.77 8.94
C GLU A 56 9.01 13.62 9.23
N ASP A 57 7.84 13.62 8.57
CA ASP A 57 6.82 12.58 8.70
C ASP A 57 7.13 11.30 7.88
N LEU A 58 8.18 11.34 7.03
CA LEU A 58 8.64 10.16 6.29
C LEU A 58 9.41 9.22 7.20
N VAL A 59 8.75 8.15 7.65
CA VAL A 59 9.37 7.14 8.51
C VAL A 59 10.35 6.26 7.71
N ASP A 60 11.34 5.69 8.39
CA ASP A 60 12.36 4.79 7.83
C ASP A 60 13.11 5.36 6.60
N ILE A 61 13.18 6.69 6.46
CA ILE A 61 13.73 7.37 5.28
C ILE A 61 15.19 7.00 5.00
N GLU A 62 16.00 6.77 6.05
CA GLU A 62 17.39 6.35 5.91
C GLU A 62 17.49 4.95 5.32
N GLU A 63 16.69 3.99 5.81
CA GLU A 63 16.61 2.63 5.25
C GLU A 63 16.19 2.66 3.78
N ILE A 64 15.18 3.47 3.47
CA ILE A 64 14.69 3.64 2.10
C ILE A 64 15.78 4.16 1.17
N LYS A 65 16.50 5.21 1.58
CA LYS A 65 17.54 5.82 0.75
C LYS A 65 18.81 5.00 0.64
N THR A 66 19.22 4.32 1.71
CA THR A 66 20.51 3.61 1.75
C THR A 66 20.42 2.16 1.30
N GLU A 67 19.27 1.51 1.51
CA GLU A 67 19.09 0.10 1.22
C GLU A 67 18.13 -0.14 0.05
N TRP A 68 16.87 0.33 0.16
CA TRP A 68 15.83 -0.01 -0.81
C TRP A 68 16.07 0.61 -2.18
N SER A 69 16.53 1.87 -2.23
CA SER A 69 16.85 2.55 -3.49
C SER A 69 18.06 1.96 -4.24
N ASN A 70 18.88 1.16 -3.55
CA ASN A 70 20.04 0.50 -4.13
C ASN A 70 19.76 -0.98 -4.48
N GLU A 71 18.57 -1.48 -4.21
CA GLU A 71 18.20 -2.85 -4.52
C GLU A 71 17.95 -3.01 -6.02
N LYS A 72 18.33 -4.17 -6.56
CA LYS A 72 18.13 -4.48 -7.97
C LYS A 72 16.64 -4.48 -8.35
N ASP A 73 16.30 -3.85 -9.47
CA ASP A 73 14.94 -3.74 -10.01
C ASP A 73 13.93 -3.19 -8.98
N PHE A 74 14.40 -2.25 -8.12
CA PHE A 74 13.61 -1.58 -7.10
C PHE A 74 13.65 -0.07 -7.32
N GLU A 75 12.50 0.55 -7.55
CA GLU A 75 12.37 1.99 -7.74
C GLU A 75 11.63 2.63 -6.57
N VAL A 76 12.11 3.77 -6.10
CA VAL A 76 11.50 4.52 -4.99
C VAL A 76 11.13 5.93 -5.44
N TYR A 77 9.89 6.30 -5.19
CA TYR A 77 9.32 7.61 -5.46
C TYR A 77 8.78 8.20 -4.15
N LEU A 78 9.38 9.30 -3.72
CA LEU A 78 9.00 9.99 -2.47
C LEU A 78 8.29 11.30 -2.77
N THR A 79 7.27 11.62 -1.98
CA THR A 79 6.54 12.88 -2.10
C THR A 79 6.18 13.45 -0.73
N ILE A 80 6.06 14.76 -0.63
CA ILE A 80 5.48 15.45 0.52
C ILE A 80 4.32 16.33 0.07
N ASP A 81 3.34 16.56 0.95
CA ASP A 81 2.12 17.28 0.60
C ASP A 81 2.37 18.75 0.22
N ARG A 82 3.38 19.38 0.81
CA ARG A 82 3.70 20.79 0.64
C ARG A 82 5.20 21.01 0.51
N PRO A 83 5.63 22.03 -0.26
CA PRO A 83 7.05 22.34 -0.39
C PRO A 83 7.67 22.73 0.96
N GLU A 84 8.90 22.27 1.20
CA GLU A 84 9.70 22.55 2.37
C GLU A 84 11.13 22.90 1.98
N ASP A 85 11.79 23.76 2.77
CA ASP A 85 13.19 24.08 2.58
C ASP A 85 14.07 22.83 2.72
N GLY A 86 14.94 22.60 1.74
CA GLY A 86 15.81 21.42 1.71
C GLY A 86 15.17 20.15 1.11
N TRP A 87 13.89 20.15 0.78
CA TRP A 87 13.26 19.07 0.04
C TRP A 87 13.47 19.22 -1.47
N ASN A 88 14.06 18.21 -2.11
CA ASN A 88 14.33 18.18 -3.55
C ASN A 88 13.52 17.08 -4.28
N GLY A 89 12.64 16.36 -3.57
CA GLY A 89 11.77 15.35 -4.15
C GLY A 89 10.47 15.95 -4.71
N HIS A 90 9.57 15.08 -5.12
CA HIS A 90 8.25 15.48 -5.61
C HIS A 90 7.43 16.16 -4.50
N VAL A 91 6.58 17.11 -4.88
CA VAL A 91 5.64 17.81 -3.99
C VAL A 91 4.22 17.62 -4.53
N GLY A 92 3.39 16.96 -3.75
CA GLY A 92 2.01 16.67 -4.10
C GLY A 92 1.47 15.46 -3.36
N PHE A 93 0.18 15.25 -3.45
CA PHE A 93 -0.48 14.11 -2.81
C PHE A 93 -0.18 12.80 -3.53
N VAL A 94 -0.02 11.72 -2.76
CA VAL A 94 0.26 10.36 -3.28
C VAL A 94 -0.65 9.94 -4.43
N PRO A 95 -1.99 10.12 -4.40
CA PRO A 95 -2.86 9.74 -5.51
C PRO A 95 -2.53 10.43 -6.82
N ALA A 96 -2.22 11.73 -6.77
CA ALA A 96 -1.83 12.51 -7.94
C ALA A 96 -0.48 12.02 -8.50
N TYR A 97 0.49 11.82 -7.63
CA TYR A 97 1.82 11.36 -8.03
C TYR A 97 1.78 9.95 -8.66
N VAL A 98 1.00 9.03 -8.11
CA VAL A 98 0.79 7.69 -8.72
C VAL A 98 0.26 7.82 -10.15
N LYS A 99 -0.67 8.74 -10.39
CA LYS A 99 -1.23 9.00 -11.73
C LYS A 99 -0.21 9.59 -12.69
N GLU A 100 0.62 10.53 -12.21
CA GLU A 100 1.70 11.15 -13.00
C GLU A 100 2.77 10.15 -13.44
N LEU A 101 3.09 9.17 -12.60
CA LEU A 101 4.09 8.14 -12.89
C LEU A 101 3.68 7.17 -14.00
N ALA A 102 2.41 7.13 -14.39
CA ALA A 102 1.87 6.29 -15.47
C ALA A 102 2.38 4.84 -15.41
N LEU A 103 2.26 4.22 -14.22
CA LEU A 103 2.79 2.90 -13.93
C LEU A 103 2.05 1.80 -14.72
N ASP A 104 2.73 0.68 -14.97
CA ASP A 104 2.16 -0.46 -15.69
C ASP A 104 0.95 -1.06 -14.94
N PRO A 105 -0.26 -1.05 -15.52
CA PRO A 105 -1.46 -1.59 -14.89
C PRO A 105 -1.44 -3.14 -14.72
N ASN A 106 -0.42 -3.81 -15.25
CA ASN A 106 -0.21 -5.23 -15.02
C ASN A 106 0.46 -5.54 -13.68
N MET A 107 1.05 -4.56 -13.00
CA MET A 107 1.61 -4.73 -11.66
C MET A 107 0.54 -5.12 -10.64
N THR A 108 0.95 -5.81 -9.59
CA THR A 108 0.13 -6.02 -8.40
C THR A 108 0.33 -4.87 -7.43
N ALA A 109 -0.71 -4.08 -7.20
CA ALA A 109 -0.66 -2.92 -6.32
C ALA A 109 -1.05 -3.28 -4.88
N VAL A 110 -0.33 -2.72 -3.91
CA VAL A 110 -0.56 -2.92 -2.47
C VAL A 110 -0.58 -1.55 -1.80
N LEU A 111 -1.74 -1.17 -1.25
CA LEU A 111 -1.99 0.15 -0.67
C LEU A 111 -2.09 0.07 0.85
N CYS A 112 -1.49 1.03 1.53
CA CYS A 112 -1.71 1.26 2.95
C CYS A 112 -1.50 2.75 3.30
N GLY A 113 -2.44 3.32 4.05
CA GLY A 113 -2.36 4.72 4.44
C GLY A 113 -3.71 5.28 4.91
N PRO A 114 -3.83 6.60 5.02
CA PRO A 114 -5.07 7.25 5.39
C PRO A 114 -6.23 6.88 4.46
N PRO A 115 -7.46 6.72 4.98
CA PRO A 115 -8.65 6.36 4.21
C PRO A 115 -8.84 7.17 2.94
N ILE A 116 -8.74 8.48 3.04
CA ILE A 116 -8.91 9.40 1.91
C ILE A 116 -7.85 9.18 0.81
N MET A 117 -6.60 8.86 1.19
CA MET A 117 -5.55 8.53 0.23
C MET A 117 -5.88 7.22 -0.49
N ILE A 118 -6.29 6.18 0.25
CA ILE A 118 -6.66 4.87 -0.32
C ILE A 118 -7.78 5.05 -1.35
N LYS A 119 -8.84 5.78 -0.98
CA LYS A 119 -9.98 6.05 -1.86
C LYS A 119 -9.56 6.65 -3.20
N PHE A 120 -8.84 7.77 -3.16
CA PHE A 120 -8.44 8.47 -4.39
C PHE A 120 -7.36 7.71 -5.18
N THR A 121 -6.44 7.02 -4.48
CA THR A 121 -5.46 6.17 -5.15
C THR A 121 -6.12 5.02 -5.88
N LEU A 122 -7.07 4.34 -5.24
CA LEU A 122 -7.82 3.24 -5.85
C LEU A 122 -8.56 3.73 -7.10
N GLN A 123 -9.26 4.87 -7.00
CA GLN A 123 -9.94 5.45 -8.16
C GLN A 123 -8.94 5.73 -9.30
N GLY A 124 -7.81 6.38 -9.01
CA GLY A 124 -6.77 6.68 -10.00
C GLY A 124 -6.17 5.44 -10.64
N LEU A 125 -5.92 4.37 -9.88
CA LEU A 125 -5.44 3.10 -10.40
C LEU A 125 -6.45 2.46 -11.36
N LEU A 126 -7.73 2.43 -11.01
CA LEU A 126 -8.78 1.88 -11.86
C LEU A 126 -8.94 2.69 -13.16
N GLU A 127 -8.90 4.02 -13.08
CA GLU A 127 -8.88 4.90 -14.26
C GLU A 127 -7.66 4.67 -15.15
N SER A 128 -6.52 4.27 -14.56
CA SER A 128 -5.28 3.93 -15.28
C SER A 128 -5.23 2.50 -15.79
N GLY A 129 -6.32 1.72 -15.63
CA GLY A 129 -6.46 0.38 -16.18
C GLY A 129 -6.07 -0.77 -15.26
N PHE A 130 -5.71 -0.50 -13.99
CA PHE A 130 -5.53 -1.56 -13.00
C PHE A 130 -6.85 -2.29 -12.76
N LYS A 131 -6.77 -3.61 -12.58
CA LYS A 131 -7.93 -4.44 -12.26
C LYS A 131 -8.04 -4.64 -10.76
N LYS A 132 -9.26 -4.65 -10.20
CA LYS A 132 -9.51 -4.84 -8.76
C LYS A 132 -8.87 -6.11 -8.21
N GLU A 133 -8.78 -7.18 -9.01
CA GLU A 133 -8.16 -8.46 -8.64
C GLU A 133 -6.63 -8.37 -8.47
N LYS A 134 -6.01 -7.27 -8.90
CA LYS A 134 -4.58 -7.00 -8.73
C LYS A 134 -4.29 -5.90 -7.72
N VAL A 135 -5.30 -5.41 -7.01
CA VAL A 135 -5.14 -4.34 -6.03
C VAL A 135 -5.48 -4.86 -4.64
N TYR A 136 -4.54 -4.72 -3.72
CA TYR A 136 -4.67 -5.09 -2.31
C TYR A 136 -4.63 -3.84 -1.44
N THR A 137 -5.39 -3.84 -0.36
CA THR A 137 -5.33 -2.79 0.67
C THR A 137 -5.40 -3.38 2.06
N THR A 138 -4.93 -2.64 3.04
CA THR A 138 -5.19 -2.96 4.44
C THR A 138 -6.30 -2.06 4.96
N LEU A 139 -7.24 -2.64 5.69
CA LEU A 139 -8.29 -1.90 6.37
C LEU A 139 -8.10 -1.98 7.89
N GLU A 140 -8.30 -0.85 8.55
CA GLU A 140 -8.25 -0.75 10.01
C GLU A 140 -9.61 -0.27 10.52
N LEU A 141 -10.24 -1.07 11.36
CA LEU A 141 -11.46 -0.72 12.07
C LEU A 141 -11.33 -1.06 13.55
N ARG A 142 -12.13 -0.38 14.38
CA ARG A 142 -12.16 -0.67 15.81
C ARG A 142 -12.62 -2.11 16.06
N MET A 143 -11.72 -2.95 16.52
CA MET A 143 -12.00 -4.34 16.88
C MET A 143 -12.31 -4.44 18.38
N LYS A 144 -13.23 -5.36 18.74
CA LYS A 144 -13.54 -5.69 20.14
C LYS A 144 -13.29 -7.17 20.45
N CYS A 145 -13.89 -8.11 19.70
CA CYS A 145 -13.77 -9.54 19.98
C CYS A 145 -12.58 -10.21 19.29
N GLY A 146 -12.12 -9.70 18.14
CA GLY A 146 -11.02 -10.28 17.35
C GLY A 146 -11.34 -11.58 16.62
N ILE A 147 -12.58 -12.08 16.67
CA ILE A 147 -13.01 -13.41 16.19
C ILE A 147 -14.27 -13.39 15.33
N GLY A 148 -14.65 -12.23 14.77
CA GLY A 148 -15.83 -12.11 13.88
C GLY A 148 -17.19 -12.29 14.55
N LYS A 149 -17.32 -12.07 15.88
CA LYS A 149 -18.59 -12.29 16.60
C LYS A 149 -19.38 -11.03 16.92
N CYS A 150 -18.68 -9.90 17.21
CA CYS A 150 -19.36 -8.72 17.73
C CYS A 150 -19.88 -7.77 16.65
N GLY A 151 -19.53 -7.95 15.40
CA GLY A 151 -19.95 -7.09 14.29
C GLY A 151 -19.33 -5.71 14.25
N ARG A 152 -18.32 -5.40 15.11
CA ARG A 152 -17.84 -4.04 15.27
C ARG A 152 -16.83 -3.60 14.18
N CYS A 153 -16.22 -4.55 13.52
CA CYS A 153 -15.24 -4.32 12.45
C CYS A 153 -15.71 -4.91 11.10
N ASN A 154 -17.03 -4.87 10.87
CA ASN A 154 -17.58 -5.35 9.61
C ASN A 154 -17.38 -4.32 8.48
N VAL A 155 -17.15 -4.85 7.29
CA VAL A 155 -17.13 -4.15 6.00
C VAL A 155 -18.03 -4.97 5.09
N GLY A 156 -19.26 -4.51 4.84
CA GLY A 156 -20.26 -5.35 4.18
C GLY A 156 -20.46 -6.66 4.93
N ASP A 157 -20.25 -7.77 4.25
CA ASP A 157 -20.36 -9.14 4.78
C ASP A 157 -19.06 -9.67 5.44
N LYS A 158 -17.97 -8.90 5.42
CA LYS A 158 -16.64 -9.26 5.94
C LYS A 158 -16.36 -8.66 7.31
N PHE A 159 -15.46 -9.30 8.08
CA PHE A 159 -14.94 -8.78 9.35
C PHE A 159 -13.44 -8.58 9.25
N VAL A 160 -12.96 -7.35 9.47
CA VAL A 160 -11.51 -7.04 9.40
C VAL A 160 -10.70 -7.96 10.32
N CYS A 161 -11.20 -8.29 11.51
CA CYS A 161 -10.48 -9.14 12.46
C CYS A 161 -10.37 -10.62 12.04
N LYS A 162 -11.21 -11.09 11.11
CA LYS A 162 -11.27 -12.50 10.69
C LYS A 162 -10.86 -12.66 9.22
N ASP A 163 -11.46 -11.84 8.35
CA ASP A 163 -11.32 -11.94 6.89
C ASP A 163 -10.23 -11.04 6.36
N GLY A 164 -9.78 -10.03 7.15
CA GLY A 164 -8.67 -9.10 6.88
C GLY A 164 -7.50 -9.29 7.85
N PRO A 165 -6.68 -8.26 8.09
CA PRO A 165 -6.80 -6.87 7.63
C PRO A 165 -6.47 -6.65 6.14
N VAL A 166 -5.86 -7.61 5.46
CA VAL A 166 -5.49 -7.51 4.05
C VAL A 166 -6.67 -7.98 3.19
N PHE A 167 -7.12 -7.13 2.29
CA PHE A 167 -8.19 -7.42 1.34
C PHE A 167 -7.75 -7.17 -0.09
N ARG A 168 -8.14 -8.06 -0.99
CA ARG A 168 -8.10 -7.79 -2.43
C ARG A 168 -9.37 -7.01 -2.79
N MET A 169 -9.25 -6.00 -3.65
CA MET A 169 -10.32 -5.02 -3.88
C MET A 169 -11.56 -5.59 -4.58
N ASP A 170 -11.44 -6.72 -5.28
CA ASP A 170 -12.59 -7.42 -5.85
C ASP A 170 -13.40 -8.23 -4.82
N GLU A 171 -12.83 -8.45 -3.64
CA GLU A 171 -13.52 -9.14 -2.52
C GLU A 171 -14.40 -8.20 -1.69
N LEU A 172 -14.29 -6.89 -1.91
CA LEU A 172 -15.07 -5.86 -1.22
C LEU A 172 -16.10 -5.29 -2.18
N GLU A 173 -17.36 -5.29 -1.79
CA GLU A 173 -18.42 -4.62 -2.54
C GLU A 173 -18.21 -3.10 -2.52
N GLU A 174 -17.86 -2.58 -1.35
CA GLU A 174 -17.55 -1.17 -1.11
C GLU A 174 -16.49 -1.02 -0.01
N LEU A 175 -15.84 0.13 0.03
CA LEU A 175 -14.99 0.51 1.14
C LEU A 175 -15.86 0.92 2.34
N PRO A 176 -15.33 0.80 3.58
CA PRO A 176 -16.03 1.34 4.76
C PRO A 176 -16.31 2.85 4.61
N ASP A 177 -17.35 3.34 5.30
CA ASP A 177 -17.73 4.76 5.26
C ASP A 177 -16.60 5.72 5.68
N GLU A 178 -15.66 5.25 6.49
CA GLU A 178 -14.46 6.01 6.88
C GLU A 178 -13.47 6.20 5.72
N TYR A 179 -13.62 5.46 4.62
CA TYR A 179 -12.83 5.51 3.39
C TYR A 179 -13.64 6.18 2.28
#